data_c4e64032a1a473f963e40eb3aec84dea
#
_entry.id   c4e64032a1a473f963e40eb3aec84dea
#
_cell.length_a   1.000
_cell.length_b   1.000
_cell.length_c   1.000
_cell.angle_alpha   90.00
_cell.angle_beta   90.00
_cell.angle_gamma   90.00
#
_symmetry.space_group_name_H-M   'P 1'
#
loop_
_entity.id
_entity.type
_entity.pdbx_description
1 polymer ?
#
loop_
_entity_poly.entity_id
_entity_poly.type
_entity_poly.pdbx_seq_one_letter_code
_entity_poly.pdbx_strand_id
1 'polypeptide(L)'
;MDWLYGKMADEWQDWVPADQKTQVIYNGCYMKQLFPGLRLISLNNALGDAVNFYLYINQTDPDGTMTWLLEQLEDAERNGDKVHLVAHIPGGDSEALEGWAINYYNAVNRYEDTIVAQFFGHTHSEEYYVVFEDPEDGKSRATGVIYSAPSLTPFSDYFPAYRIYTIDGNYQGSSFRVIDFEEYFLNLTVANANPDAPTKWESLYSSVKSEYGLSEISPTEWNNLIGRMLNDDTLFAKYIKNKYRQNGMVCGSKCKLEQLCTIRQAHHSDKLCSDLQLLAAEQGEQLITRKQVQLKKSDSNVEIKTKEEALNLYRNSVLPSQDKCKI
;
A
#
# COMPACT_ATOMS: atom_id res chain seq x y z
N MET A 1 -5.44 24.99 -17.23
CA MET A 1 -6.15 24.12 -16.21
C MET A 1 -7.14 24.89 -15.35
N ASP A 2 -7.10 26.21 -15.38
CA ASP A 2 -7.91 27.09 -14.49
C ASP A 2 -9.42 26.82 -14.52
N TRP A 3 -9.98 26.43 -15.67
CA TRP A 3 -11.39 26.08 -15.77
C TRP A 3 -11.74 24.82 -14.96
N LEU A 4 -10.85 23.79 -14.97
CA LEU A 4 -11.06 22.54 -14.25
C LEU A 4 -10.90 22.74 -12.75
N TYR A 5 -9.75 23.26 -12.33
CA TYR A 5 -9.46 23.50 -10.91
C TYR A 5 -10.36 24.59 -10.31
N GLY A 6 -10.76 25.61 -11.13
CA GLY A 6 -11.77 26.57 -10.71
C GLY A 6 -13.12 25.91 -10.39
N LYS A 7 -13.55 24.98 -11.26
CA LYS A 7 -14.77 24.19 -11.02
C LYS A 7 -14.67 23.29 -9.79
N MET A 8 -13.51 22.62 -9.65
CA MET A 8 -13.25 21.82 -8.44
C MET A 8 -13.32 22.67 -7.16
N ALA A 9 -12.69 23.84 -7.15
CA ALA A 9 -12.70 24.75 -6.02
C ALA A 9 -14.12 25.23 -5.67
N ASP A 10 -15.00 25.41 -6.65
CA ASP A 10 -16.40 25.77 -6.44
C ASP A 10 -17.22 24.61 -5.86
N GLU A 11 -17.04 23.40 -6.38
CA GLU A 11 -17.75 22.20 -5.89
C GLU A 11 -17.25 21.73 -4.52
N TRP A 12 -16.00 22.01 -4.17
CA TRP A 12 -15.40 21.58 -2.90
C TRP A 12 -15.50 22.65 -1.80
N GLN A 13 -16.25 23.74 -2.00
CA GLN A 13 -16.34 24.85 -1.07
C GLN A 13 -16.73 24.48 0.38
N ASP A 14 -17.43 23.36 0.57
CA ASP A 14 -17.82 22.89 1.90
C ASP A 14 -16.65 22.22 2.66
N TRP A 15 -15.62 21.77 1.96
CA TRP A 15 -14.45 21.11 2.54
C TRP A 15 -13.21 21.99 2.51
N VAL A 16 -13.03 22.76 1.43
CA VAL A 16 -11.88 23.63 1.23
C VAL A 16 -12.07 24.95 1.95
N PRO A 17 -11.14 25.37 2.83
CA PRO A 17 -11.19 26.70 3.41
C PRO A 17 -11.17 27.80 2.36
N ALA A 18 -11.88 28.92 2.61
CA ALA A 18 -12.01 29.99 1.61
C ALA A 18 -10.67 30.62 1.23
N ASP A 19 -9.71 30.69 2.15
CA ASP A 19 -8.34 31.17 1.93
C ASP A 19 -7.47 30.19 1.12
N GLN A 20 -7.88 28.92 0.99
CA GLN A 20 -7.20 27.90 0.20
C GLN A 20 -7.72 27.79 -1.24
N LYS A 21 -8.79 28.51 -1.58
CA LYS A 21 -9.40 28.45 -2.92
C LYS A 21 -8.40 28.74 -4.04
N THR A 22 -7.54 29.75 -3.86
CA THR A 22 -6.51 30.11 -4.85
C THR A 22 -5.49 28.97 -5.06
N GLN A 23 -5.14 28.27 -3.98
CA GLN A 23 -4.23 27.12 -4.04
C GLN A 23 -4.85 25.95 -4.84
N VAL A 24 -6.13 25.65 -4.60
CA VAL A 24 -6.86 24.64 -5.39
C VAL A 24 -6.91 25.01 -6.86
N ILE A 25 -7.18 26.28 -7.20
CA ILE A 25 -7.20 26.75 -8.60
C ILE A 25 -5.83 26.63 -9.25
N TYR A 26 -4.75 26.80 -8.50
CA TYR A 26 -3.39 26.73 -9.00
C TYR A 26 -2.97 25.29 -9.35
N ASN A 27 -3.04 24.35 -8.40
CA ASN A 27 -2.54 22.98 -8.58
C ASN A 27 -3.41 21.86 -7.96
N GLY A 28 -4.63 22.18 -7.50
CA GLY A 28 -5.54 21.19 -6.92
C GLY A 28 -5.23 20.77 -5.48
N CYS A 29 -4.24 21.38 -4.84
CA CYS A 29 -3.87 21.08 -3.45
C CYS A 29 -4.54 22.05 -2.48
N TYR A 30 -4.71 21.62 -1.22
CA TYR A 30 -5.12 22.50 -0.12
C TYR A 30 -4.71 21.95 1.24
N MET A 31 -4.65 22.83 2.24
CA MET A 31 -4.47 22.50 3.65
C MET A 31 -5.70 22.96 4.45
N LYS A 32 -6.10 22.15 5.43
CA LYS A 32 -7.18 22.50 6.37
C LYS A 32 -6.80 22.11 7.78
N GLN A 33 -6.94 23.04 8.71
CA GLN A 33 -6.88 22.72 10.14
C GLN A 33 -8.14 21.95 10.51
N LEU A 34 -8.01 20.68 10.90
CA LEU A 34 -9.14 19.84 11.35
C LEU A 34 -9.47 20.08 12.81
N PHE A 35 -8.44 20.07 13.66
CA PHE A 35 -8.51 20.34 15.10
C PHE A 35 -7.26 21.11 15.50
N PRO A 36 -7.26 21.78 16.66
CA PRO A 36 -6.00 22.31 17.22
C PRO A 36 -4.95 21.19 17.30
N GLY A 37 -3.81 21.39 16.65
CA GLY A 37 -2.73 20.41 16.58
C GLY A 37 -2.83 19.37 15.47
N LEU A 38 -3.89 19.38 14.62
CA LEU A 38 -4.03 18.48 13.49
C LEU A 38 -4.41 19.21 12.20
N ARG A 39 -3.60 19.03 11.16
CA ARG A 39 -3.85 19.50 9.79
C ARG A 39 -4.14 18.35 8.84
N LEU A 40 -5.01 18.59 7.87
CA LEU A 40 -5.17 17.78 6.67
C LEU A 40 -4.47 18.48 5.51
N ILE A 41 -3.58 17.77 4.82
CA ILE A 41 -3.02 18.20 3.53
C ILE A 41 -3.59 17.28 2.45
N SER A 42 -4.36 17.86 1.53
CA SER A 42 -4.83 17.21 0.32
C SER A 42 -3.86 17.51 -0.80
N LEU A 43 -3.14 16.49 -1.27
CA LEU A 43 -2.07 16.60 -2.24
C LEU A 43 -2.52 16.05 -3.59
N ASN A 44 -2.50 16.88 -4.62
CA ASN A 44 -2.70 16.43 -5.99
C ASN A 44 -1.39 15.90 -6.55
N ASN A 45 -1.20 14.59 -6.53
CA ASN A 45 0.00 13.95 -7.04
C ASN A 45 -0.17 13.35 -8.46
N ALA A 46 -1.26 13.66 -9.16
CA ALA A 46 -1.50 13.19 -10.51
C ALA A 46 -0.46 13.72 -11.52
N LEU A 47 0.19 14.85 -11.24
CA LEU A 47 1.30 15.34 -12.08
C LEU A 47 2.58 14.48 -11.94
N GLY A 48 2.70 13.68 -10.89
CA GLY A 48 3.77 12.70 -10.72
C GLY A 48 3.48 11.33 -11.36
N ASP A 49 2.41 11.21 -12.12
CA ASP A 49 2.04 9.99 -12.84
C ASP A 49 2.94 9.77 -14.05
N ALA A 50 3.50 8.55 -14.20
CA ALA A 50 4.41 8.17 -15.28
C ALA A 50 3.77 8.25 -16.68
N VAL A 51 2.43 8.22 -16.78
CA VAL A 51 1.71 8.44 -18.06
C VAL A 51 1.45 9.91 -18.38
N ASN A 52 1.85 10.82 -17.49
CA ASN A 52 1.80 12.25 -17.76
C ASN A 52 2.97 12.69 -18.66
N PHE A 53 2.76 12.75 -19.95
CA PHE A 53 3.80 13.13 -20.94
C PHE A 53 4.37 14.53 -20.73
N TYR A 54 3.72 15.39 -19.96
CA TYR A 54 4.26 16.71 -19.64
C TYR A 54 5.57 16.63 -18.83
N LEU A 55 5.78 15.54 -18.09
CA LEU A 55 7.00 15.26 -17.34
C LEU A 55 8.25 15.09 -18.21
N TYR A 56 8.10 14.77 -19.50
CA TYR A 56 9.23 14.79 -20.44
C TYR A 56 9.83 16.19 -20.65
N ILE A 57 9.08 17.23 -20.36
CA ILE A 57 9.52 18.62 -20.46
C ILE A 57 10.13 19.10 -19.14
N ASN A 58 9.49 18.78 -18.02
CA ASN A 58 9.94 19.14 -16.69
C ASN A 58 9.58 18.02 -15.69
N GLN A 59 10.60 17.38 -15.12
CA GLN A 59 10.44 16.25 -14.20
C GLN A 59 10.60 16.64 -12.72
N THR A 60 11.09 17.86 -12.43
CA THR A 60 11.53 18.20 -11.06
C THR A 60 10.34 18.51 -10.15
N ASP A 61 9.53 19.49 -10.52
CA ASP A 61 8.35 19.93 -9.75
C ASP A 61 7.54 20.87 -10.66
N PRO A 62 6.88 20.33 -11.70
CA PRO A 62 6.38 21.15 -12.81
C PRO A 62 5.29 22.14 -12.40
N ASP A 63 4.55 21.86 -11.35
CA ASP A 63 3.45 22.69 -10.83
C ASP A 63 3.70 23.20 -9.40
N GLY A 64 4.90 22.95 -8.84
CA GLY A 64 5.26 23.38 -7.50
C GLY A 64 4.56 22.62 -6.37
N THR A 65 3.93 21.48 -6.66
CA THR A 65 3.22 20.68 -5.64
C THR A 65 4.15 20.16 -4.55
N MET A 66 5.35 19.68 -4.91
CA MET A 66 6.33 19.18 -3.93
C MET A 66 6.89 20.32 -3.08
N THR A 67 7.23 21.44 -3.71
CA THR A 67 7.70 22.64 -3.00
C THR A 67 6.65 23.11 -2.00
N TRP A 68 5.39 23.22 -2.42
CA TRP A 68 4.29 23.61 -1.55
C TRP A 68 4.09 22.61 -0.39
N LEU A 69 4.18 21.30 -0.65
CA LEU A 69 4.10 20.28 0.39
C LEU A 69 5.16 20.50 1.48
N LEU A 70 6.41 20.71 1.08
CA LEU A 70 7.52 20.94 2.01
C LEU A 70 7.30 22.21 2.84
N GLU A 71 6.80 23.29 2.26
CA GLU A 71 6.43 24.52 2.99
C GLU A 71 5.33 24.28 4.02
N GLN A 72 4.29 23.49 3.67
CA GLN A 72 3.22 23.15 4.62
C GLN A 72 3.73 22.26 5.77
N LEU A 73 4.61 21.31 5.48
CA LEU A 73 5.20 20.42 6.49
C LEU A 73 6.14 21.17 7.43
N GLU A 74 6.99 22.07 6.90
CA GLU A 74 7.84 22.92 7.71
C GLU A 74 7.03 23.84 8.63
N ASP A 75 5.94 24.43 8.12
CA ASP A 75 5.06 25.26 8.93
C ASP A 75 4.33 24.44 10.01
N ALA A 76 3.87 23.23 9.68
CA ALA A 76 3.26 22.33 10.66
C ALA A 76 4.26 21.94 11.77
N GLU A 77 5.49 21.55 11.41
CA GLU A 77 6.56 21.22 12.37
C GLU A 77 6.86 22.38 13.30
N ARG A 78 7.01 23.60 12.78
CA ARG A 78 7.27 24.82 13.59
C ARG A 78 6.16 25.12 14.57
N ASN A 79 4.91 24.80 14.21
CA ASN A 79 3.74 25.03 15.09
C ASN A 79 3.45 23.84 16.01
N GLY A 80 4.17 22.72 15.88
CA GLY A 80 3.94 21.49 16.62
C GLY A 80 2.66 20.76 16.19
N ASP A 81 2.12 21.07 15.02
CA ASP A 81 0.94 20.41 14.47
C ASP A 81 1.31 19.04 13.85
N LYS A 82 0.42 18.09 13.97
CA LYS A 82 0.46 16.82 13.25
C LYS A 82 -0.26 16.95 11.91
N VAL A 83 0.14 16.09 10.96
CA VAL A 83 -0.38 16.12 9.58
C VAL A 83 -0.95 14.77 9.18
N HIS A 84 -2.18 14.80 8.66
CA HIS A 84 -2.74 13.74 7.83
C HIS A 84 -2.57 14.12 6.35
N LEU A 85 -1.93 13.26 5.58
CA LEU A 85 -1.81 13.40 4.12
C LEU A 85 -2.87 12.57 3.41
N VAL A 86 -3.52 13.19 2.43
CA VAL A 86 -4.44 12.50 1.50
C VAL A 86 -3.93 12.74 0.08
N ALA A 87 -3.68 11.67 -0.65
CA ALA A 87 -3.23 11.72 -2.04
C ALA A 87 -3.81 10.55 -2.84
N HIS A 88 -3.45 10.40 -4.12
CA HIS A 88 -4.02 9.35 -4.97
C HIS A 88 -3.06 8.20 -5.22
N ILE A 89 -1.91 8.43 -5.87
CA ILE A 89 -0.98 7.39 -6.34
C ILE A 89 0.09 7.13 -5.29
N PRO A 90 0.17 5.93 -4.68
CA PRO A 90 1.28 5.57 -3.79
C PRO A 90 2.62 5.59 -4.51
N GLY A 91 3.68 6.07 -3.86
CA GLY A 91 5.00 6.18 -4.49
C GLY A 91 5.63 4.85 -4.92
N GLY A 92 5.19 3.73 -4.36
CA GLY A 92 5.61 2.38 -4.77
C GLY A 92 4.83 1.80 -5.93
N ASP A 93 3.80 2.46 -6.41
CA ASP A 93 3.03 2.01 -7.58
C ASP A 93 3.80 2.26 -8.88
N SER A 94 3.61 1.36 -9.86
CA SER A 94 4.30 1.43 -11.16
C SER A 94 3.95 2.68 -11.98
N GLU A 95 2.82 3.32 -11.70
CA GLU A 95 2.41 4.56 -12.34
C GLU A 95 2.97 5.81 -11.65
N ALA A 96 3.57 5.71 -10.44
CA ALA A 96 4.29 6.82 -9.84
C ALA A 96 5.63 7.05 -10.55
N LEU A 97 5.91 8.29 -10.97
CA LEU A 97 7.22 8.64 -11.52
C LEU A 97 8.30 8.51 -10.43
N GLU A 98 9.39 7.78 -10.72
CA GLU A 98 10.48 7.50 -9.79
C GLU A 98 11.04 8.77 -9.13
N GLY A 99 11.31 9.82 -9.93
CA GLY A 99 11.84 11.08 -9.40
C GLY A 99 10.88 11.78 -8.43
N TRP A 100 9.57 11.69 -8.66
CA TRP A 100 8.57 12.20 -7.72
C TRP A 100 8.48 11.31 -6.48
N ALA A 101 8.43 10.00 -6.68
CA ALA A 101 8.29 9.01 -5.61
C ALA A 101 9.43 9.10 -4.58
N ILE A 102 10.69 9.19 -5.03
CA ILE A 102 11.84 9.30 -4.11
C ILE A 102 11.87 10.65 -3.39
N ASN A 103 11.46 11.75 -4.03
CA ASN A 103 11.37 13.05 -3.38
C ASN A 103 10.27 13.05 -2.31
N TYR A 104 9.12 12.46 -2.60
CA TYR A 104 8.04 12.27 -1.62
C TYR A 104 8.51 11.40 -0.45
N TYR A 105 9.19 10.29 -0.72
CA TYR A 105 9.75 9.39 0.29
C TYR A 105 10.72 10.13 1.22
N ASN A 106 11.63 10.94 0.67
CA ASN A 106 12.56 11.74 1.44
C ASN A 106 11.85 12.80 2.31
N ALA A 107 10.78 13.43 1.78
CA ALA A 107 9.95 14.35 2.54
C ALA A 107 9.26 13.65 3.71
N VAL A 108 8.67 12.48 3.49
CA VAL A 108 8.02 11.68 4.54
C VAL A 108 9.01 11.30 5.65
N ASN A 109 10.21 10.85 5.29
CA ASN A 109 11.26 10.55 6.26
C ASN A 109 11.71 11.78 7.04
N ARG A 110 11.92 12.93 6.37
CA ARG A 110 12.33 14.16 7.04
C ARG A 110 11.28 14.63 8.05
N TYR A 111 10.01 14.41 7.79
CA TYR A 111 8.89 14.86 8.62
C TYR A 111 8.16 13.72 9.32
N GLU A 112 8.85 12.61 9.66
CA GLU A 112 8.24 11.40 10.26
C GLU A 112 7.53 11.66 11.59
N ASP A 113 7.97 12.67 12.36
CA ASP A 113 7.34 13.07 13.61
C ASP A 113 6.13 13.99 13.41
N THR A 114 6.01 14.61 12.23
CA THR A 114 4.95 15.54 11.86
C THR A 114 3.84 14.81 11.12
N ILE A 115 4.17 13.96 10.15
CA ILE A 115 3.20 13.16 9.37
C ILE A 115 2.81 11.94 10.17
N VAL A 116 1.58 11.88 10.65
CA VAL A 116 1.10 10.79 11.50
C VAL A 116 0.16 9.81 10.80
N ALA A 117 -0.34 10.16 9.61
CA ALA A 117 -1.09 9.25 8.73
C ALA A 117 -0.99 9.68 7.26
N GLN A 118 -1.02 8.70 6.36
CA GLN A 118 -0.95 8.88 4.91
C GLN A 118 -2.01 7.99 4.26
N PHE A 119 -2.99 8.60 3.58
CA PHE A 119 -4.13 7.92 2.97
C PHE A 119 -4.09 8.07 1.46
N PHE A 120 -4.07 6.95 0.76
CA PHE A 120 -3.97 6.84 -0.68
C PHE A 120 -5.06 5.94 -1.26
N GLY A 121 -5.16 5.91 -2.58
CA GLY A 121 -6.05 5.06 -3.35
C GLY A 121 -5.34 4.41 -4.53
N HIS A 122 -5.85 4.58 -5.74
CA HIS A 122 -5.26 4.20 -7.02
C HIS A 122 -5.24 2.70 -7.32
N THR A 123 -4.70 1.87 -6.44
CA THR A 123 -4.50 0.43 -6.66
C THR A 123 -5.81 -0.37 -6.68
N HIS A 124 -6.92 0.25 -6.28
CA HIS A 124 -8.24 -0.37 -6.12
C HIS A 124 -8.28 -1.54 -5.13
N SER A 125 -7.18 -1.94 -4.55
CA SER A 125 -7.08 -3.03 -3.59
C SER A 125 -6.72 -2.56 -2.19
N GLU A 126 -6.98 -3.39 -1.17
CA GLU A 126 -6.50 -3.14 0.17
C GLU A 126 -4.99 -3.36 0.22
N GLU A 127 -4.22 -2.28 0.41
CA GLU A 127 -2.77 -2.34 0.49
C GLU A 127 -2.23 -1.38 1.55
N TYR A 128 -0.96 -1.57 1.89
CA TYR A 128 -0.15 -0.63 2.64
C TYR A 128 1.28 -0.68 2.13
N TYR A 129 2.05 0.38 2.37
CA TYR A 129 3.47 0.42 2.00
C TYR A 129 4.26 0.93 3.19
N VAL A 130 5.35 0.23 3.52
CA VAL A 130 6.22 0.61 4.63
C VAL A 130 7.31 1.55 4.13
N VAL A 131 7.48 2.67 4.82
CA VAL A 131 8.58 3.63 4.60
C VAL A 131 9.70 3.30 5.57
N PHE A 132 10.94 3.28 5.09
CA PHE A 132 12.13 2.99 5.88
C PHE A 132 13.04 4.22 5.96
N GLU A 133 13.80 4.34 7.04
CA GLU A 133 14.75 5.43 7.27
C GLU A 133 15.80 5.52 6.15
N ASP A 134 16.37 4.38 5.74
CA ASP A 134 17.20 4.28 4.55
C ASP A 134 16.33 3.82 3.36
N PRO A 135 16.18 4.65 2.31
CA PRO A 135 15.37 4.31 1.13
C PRO A 135 15.91 3.14 0.31
N GLU A 136 17.10 2.66 0.64
CA GLU A 136 17.77 1.55 -0.04
C GLU A 136 17.98 0.32 0.86
N ASP A 137 17.53 0.35 2.14
CA ASP A 137 17.69 -0.76 3.08
C ASP A 137 16.38 -1.10 3.82
N GLY A 138 15.70 -2.18 3.39
CA GLY A 138 14.50 -2.72 4.04
C GLY A 138 14.72 -3.32 5.44
N LYS A 139 15.96 -3.33 5.96
CA LYS A 139 16.30 -3.69 7.34
C LYS A 139 16.47 -2.48 8.23
N SER A 140 16.55 -1.28 7.67
CA SER A 140 16.58 -0.05 8.45
C SER A 140 15.27 0.14 9.23
N ARG A 141 15.21 1.12 10.10
CA ARG A 141 14.04 1.41 10.92
C ARG A 141 12.84 1.80 10.04
N ALA A 142 11.69 1.18 10.27
CA ALA A 142 10.46 1.59 9.64
C ALA A 142 9.96 2.93 10.26
N THR A 143 9.73 3.93 9.44
CA THR A 143 9.43 5.32 9.83
C THR A 143 8.00 5.73 9.55
N GLY A 144 7.37 5.15 8.51
CA GLY A 144 6.04 5.52 8.09
C GLY A 144 5.25 4.38 7.44
N VAL A 145 3.96 4.62 7.27
CA VAL A 145 3.06 3.73 6.52
C VAL A 145 2.19 4.56 5.60
N ILE A 146 2.11 4.12 4.35
CA ILE A 146 1.12 4.61 3.38
C ILE A 146 -0.01 3.59 3.34
N TYR A 147 -1.24 4.02 3.59
CA TYR A 147 -2.44 3.19 3.49
C TYR A 147 -3.11 3.40 2.14
N SER A 148 -3.21 2.37 1.31
CA SER A 148 -4.05 2.38 0.12
C SER A 148 -5.39 1.75 0.44
N ALA A 149 -6.46 2.53 0.33
CA ALA A 149 -7.80 2.06 0.60
C ALA A 149 -8.39 1.35 -0.63
N PRO A 150 -9.31 0.38 -0.42
CA PRO A 150 -10.01 -0.27 -1.52
C PRO A 150 -10.93 0.70 -2.27
N SER A 151 -11.32 0.34 -3.48
CA SER A 151 -12.18 1.16 -4.35
C SER A 151 -13.65 0.84 -4.20
N LEU A 152 -14.50 1.87 -4.40
CA LEU A 152 -15.93 1.70 -4.62
C LEU A 152 -16.26 1.22 -6.06
N THR A 153 -15.34 1.43 -7.01
CA THR A 153 -15.52 0.92 -8.37
C THR A 153 -15.22 -0.57 -8.43
N PRO A 154 -16.04 -1.36 -9.18
CA PRO A 154 -15.75 -2.78 -9.42
C PRO A 154 -14.76 -3.01 -10.58
N PHE A 155 -14.10 -1.97 -11.08
CA PHE A 155 -13.07 -2.10 -12.11
C PHE A 155 -11.98 -3.09 -11.68
N SER A 156 -11.47 -3.89 -12.60
CA SER A 156 -10.55 -5.01 -12.37
C SER A 156 -11.20 -6.20 -11.62
N ASP A 157 -12.52 -6.38 -11.75
CA ASP A 157 -13.29 -7.48 -11.16
C ASP A 157 -13.29 -7.52 -9.63
N TYR A 158 -13.08 -6.37 -8.98
CA TYR A 158 -13.15 -6.27 -7.53
C TYR A 158 -14.57 -5.98 -7.05
N PHE A 159 -14.92 -6.48 -5.87
CA PHE A 159 -16.12 -6.04 -5.19
C PHE A 159 -15.93 -4.62 -4.65
N PRO A 160 -16.93 -3.73 -4.76
CA PRO A 160 -16.89 -2.42 -4.11
C PRO A 160 -16.58 -2.56 -2.62
N ALA A 161 -15.70 -1.72 -2.10
CA ALA A 161 -15.38 -1.72 -0.68
C ALA A 161 -15.05 -0.30 -0.19
N TYR A 162 -15.15 -0.10 1.12
CA TYR A 162 -14.72 1.12 1.80
C TYR A 162 -14.14 0.78 3.17
N ARG A 163 -13.32 1.68 3.68
CA ARG A 163 -12.64 1.57 4.97
C ARG A 163 -13.01 2.71 5.89
N ILE A 164 -13.16 2.43 7.18
CA ILE A 164 -13.36 3.42 8.24
C ILE A 164 -12.16 3.36 9.17
N TYR A 165 -11.41 4.46 9.24
CA TYR A 165 -10.26 4.58 10.14
C TYR A 165 -10.69 5.10 11.50
N THR A 166 -10.17 4.46 12.56
CA THR A 166 -10.24 4.99 13.92
C THR A 166 -8.93 5.73 14.20
N ILE A 167 -9.06 7.02 14.48
CA ILE A 167 -7.95 7.92 14.77
C ILE A 167 -7.89 8.17 16.27
N ASP A 168 -6.68 8.28 16.85
CA ASP A 168 -6.49 8.78 18.21
C ASP A 168 -7.13 10.17 18.31
N GLY A 169 -8.05 10.35 19.27
CA GLY A 169 -9.07 11.38 19.24
C GLY A 169 -8.58 12.79 19.53
N ASN A 170 -9.49 13.76 19.46
CA ASN A 170 -9.20 15.18 19.69
C ASN A 170 -9.20 15.49 21.20
N TYR A 171 -8.05 15.36 21.85
CA TYR A 171 -7.80 15.72 23.25
C TYR A 171 -6.33 16.19 23.43
N GLN A 172 -6.06 16.86 24.54
CA GLN A 172 -4.70 17.36 24.81
C GLN A 172 -3.69 16.21 24.92
N GLY A 173 -2.66 16.24 24.07
CA GLY A 173 -1.63 15.20 23.99
C GLY A 173 -1.98 14.02 23.08
N SER A 174 -3.07 14.12 22.32
CA SER A 174 -3.38 13.13 21.27
C SER A 174 -2.24 12.99 20.28
N SER A 175 -1.99 11.75 19.84
CA SER A 175 -1.06 11.46 18.77
C SER A 175 -1.65 11.69 17.38
N PHE A 176 -2.98 11.76 17.25
CA PHE A 176 -3.74 11.79 16.00
C PHE A 176 -3.38 10.65 15.01
N ARG A 177 -2.70 9.61 15.48
CA ARG A 177 -2.35 8.44 14.65
C ARG A 177 -3.57 7.57 14.37
N VAL A 178 -3.51 6.79 13.29
CA VAL A 178 -4.43 5.67 13.09
C VAL A 178 -4.17 4.64 14.20
N ILE A 179 -5.23 4.25 14.92
CA ILE A 179 -5.15 3.27 16.01
C ILE A 179 -5.87 1.96 15.70
N ASP A 180 -6.77 1.95 14.72
CA ASP A 180 -7.39 0.77 14.12
C ASP A 180 -8.13 1.15 12.83
N PHE A 181 -8.64 0.19 12.09
CA PHE A 181 -9.63 0.39 11.04
C PHE A 181 -10.46 -0.86 10.78
N GLU A 182 -11.62 -0.67 10.19
CA GLU A 182 -12.56 -1.69 9.76
C GLU A 182 -12.85 -1.54 8.27
N GLU A 183 -13.21 -2.64 7.61
CA GLU A 183 -13.47 -2.63 6.17
C GLU A 183 -14.78 -3.35 5.84
N TYR A 184 -15.50 -2.80 4.86
CA TYR A 184 -16.76 -3.31 4.36
C TYR A 184 -16.72 -3.49 2.85
N PHE A 185 -17.37 -4.52 2.35
CA PHE A 185 -17.48 -4.79 0.92
C PHE A 185 -18.91 -5.12 0.50
N LEU A 186 -19.21 -4.95 -0.77
CA LEU A 186 -20.47 -5.33 -1.39
C LEU A 186 -20.26 -6.51 -2.32
N ASN A 187 -20.78 -7.68 -1.97
CA ASN A 187 -20.71 -8.87 -2.81
C ASN A 187 -21.62 -8.72 -4.03
N LEU A 188 -21.04 -8.30 -5.17
CA LEU A 188 -21.77 -8.08 -6.41
C LEU A 188 -22.36 -9.37 -7.00
N THR A 189 -21.74 -10.53 -6.76
CA THR A 189 -22.28 -11.81 -7.21
C THR A 189 -23.64 -12.07 -6.56
N VAL A 190 -23.74 -11.82 -5.25
CA VAL A 190 -25.02 -11.97 -4.52
C VAL A 190 -26.00 -10.86 -4.90
N ALA A 191 -25.55 -9.62 -4.99
CA ALA A 191 -26.40 -8.48 -5.35
C ALA A 191 -27.02 -8.65 -6.76
N ASN A 192 -26.20 -9.03 -7.74
CA ASN A 192 -26.66 -9.21 -9.13
C ASN A 192 -27.58 -10.44 -9.31
N ALA A 193 -27.43 -11.47 -8.46
CA ALA A 193 -28.35 -12.62 -8.46
C ALA A 193 -29.72 -12.26 -7.89
N ASN A 194 -29.85 -11.16 -7.15
CA ASN A 194 -31.10 -10.73 -6.52
C ASN A 194 -31.31 -9.21 -6.74
N PRO A 195 -31.56 -8.76 -7.99
CA PRO A 195 -31.55 -7.34 -8.34
C PRO A 195 -32.67 -6.52 -7.67
N ASP A 196 -33.74 -7.16 -7.25
CA ASP A 196 -34.89 -6.52 -6.60
C ASP A 196 -34.71 -6.43 -5.07
N ALA A 197 -33.69 -7.08 -4.51
CA ALA A 197 -33.41 -7.03 -3.08
C ALA A 197 -32.53 -5.80 -2.75
N PRO A 198 -32.69 -5.17 -1.57
CA PRO A 198 -31.77 -4.14 -1.11
C PRO A 198 -30.32 -4.65 -1.06
N THR A 199 -29.39 -3.87 -1.56
CA THR A 199 -27.96 -4.18 -1.46
C THR A 199 -27.51 -4.18 -0.01
N LYS A 200 -26.66 -5.16 0.36
CA LYS A 200 -26.15 -5.32 1.72
C LYS A 200 -24.64 -5.22 1.72
N TRP A 201 -24.11 -4.24 2.45
CA TRP A 201 -22.71 -4.17 2.79
C TRP A 201 -22.37 -5.19 3.88
N GLU A 202 -21.29 -5.92 3.69
CA GLU A 202 -20.82 -6.95 4.60
C GLU A 202 -19.49 -6.51 5.21
N SER A 203 -19.30 -6.79 6.51
CA SER A 203 -18.00 -6.56 7.14
C SER A 203 -16.99 -7.54 6.59
N LEU A 204 -15.87 -7.04 6.07
CA LEU A 204 -14.71 -7.86 5.72
C LEU A 204 -13.96 -8.23 7.01
N TYR A 205 -13.71 -7.24 7.83
CA TYR A 205 -13.25 -7.36 9.23
C TYR A 205 -13.63 -6.08 10.02
N SER A 206 -13.79 -6.23 11.33
CA SER A 206 -14.19 -5.13 12.24
C SER A 206 -13.01 -4.49 12.97
N SER A 207 -11.80 -5.01 12.82
CA SER A 207 -10.56 -4.49 13.40
C SER A 207 -9.38 -5.11 12.67
N VAL A 208 -8.57 -4.29 12.03
CA VAL A 208 -7.35 -4.75 11.36
C VAL A 208 -6.34 -5.31 12.33
N LYS A 209 -6.28 -4.76 13.56
CA LYS A 209 -5.42 -5.31 14.61
C LYS A 209 -5.78 -6.76 14.95
N SER A 210 -7.06 -7.01 15.16
CA SER A 210 -7.55 -8.36 15.44
C SER A 210 -7.38 -9.29 14.25
N GLU A 211 -7.63 -8.79 13.03
CA GLU A 211 -7.55 -9.57 11.80
C GLU A 211 -6.16 -10.12 11.54
N TYR A 212 -5.12 -9.30 11.73
CA TYR A 212 -3.73 -9.68 11.48
C TYR A 212 -2.90 -9.91 12.74
N GLY A 213 -3.50 -9.82 13.93
CA GLY A 213 -2.81 -10.00 15.22
C GLY A 213 -1.72 -8.95 15.42
N LEU A 214 -2.05 -7.67 15.17
CA LEU A 214 -1.14 -6.54 15.41
C LEU A 214 -1.30 -6.08 16.86
N SER A 215 -0.19 -5.84 17.55
CA SER A 215 -0.21 -5.28 18.90
C SER A 215 -0.61 -3.80 18.90
N GLU A 216 -0.19 -3.08 17.86
CA GLU A 216 -0.47 -1.67 17.62
C GLU A 216 -0.44 -1.36 16.12
N ILE A 217 -0.90 -0.17 15.72
CA ILE A 217 -0.78 0.32 14.36
C ILE A 217 0.47 1.20 14.25
N SER A 218 1.64 0.56 14.14
CA SER A 218 2.93 1.25 13.95
C SER A 218 3.65 0.77 12.69
N PRO A 219 4.56 1.58 12.11
CA PRO A 219 5.36 1.16 10.98
C PRO A 219 6.13 -0.15 11.23
N THR A 220 6.64 -0.32 12.44
CA THR A 220 7.34 -1.54 12.87
C THR A 220 6.43 -2.76 12.83
N GLU A 221 5.20 -2.67 13.37
CA GLU A 221 4.25 -3.79 13.36
C GLU A 221 3.79 -4.16 11.95
N TRP A 222 3.61 -3.19 11.05
CA TRP A 222 3.32 -3.46 9.65
C TRP A 222 4.48 -4.17 8.94
N ASN A 223 5.73 -3.78 9.23
CA ASN A 223 6.91 -4.49 8.71
C ASN A 223 7.03 -5.90 9.31
N ASN A 224 6.76 -6.08 10.61
CA ASN A 224 6.72 -7.38 11.27
C ASN A 224 5.66 -8.30 10.66
N LEU A 225 4.50 -7.76 10.26
CA LEU A 225 3.45 -8.52 9.57
C LEU A 225 3.96 -9.10 8.25
N ILE A 226 4.76 -8.34 7.47
CA ILE A 226 5.38 -8.85 6.23
C ILE A 226 6.25 -10.07 6.52
N GLY A 227 7.11 -9.98 7.54
CA GLY A 227 7.95 -11.10 7.97
C GLY A 227 7.14 -12.32 8.45
N ARG A 228 6.02 -12.10 9.16
CA ARG A 228 5.11 -13.18 9.56
C ARG A 228 4.44 -13.83 8.37
N MET A 229 3.93 -13.03 7.41
CA MET A 229 3.32 -13.54 6.18
C MET A 229 4.30 -14.33 5.31
N LEU A 230 5.59 -13.96 5.29
CA LEU A 230 6.60 -14.74 4.57
C LEU A 230 6.68 -16.19 5.11
N ASN A 231 6.55 -16.37 6.42
CA ASN A 231 6.71 -17.65 7.12
C ASN A 231 5.40 -18.40 7.38
N ASP A 232 4.24 -17.77 7.20
CA ASP A 232 2.91 -18.34 7.44
C ASP A 232 2.02 -18.18 6.20
N ASP A 233 1.85 -19.28 5.48
CA ASP A 233 1.01 -19.32 4.27
C ASP A 233 -0.46 -19.07 4.58
N THR A 234 -0.94 -19.42 5.77
CA THR A 234 -2.34 -19.20 6.18
C THR A 234 -2.59 -17.71 6.40
N LEU A 235 -1.67 -17.03 7.08
CA LEU A 235 -1.74 -15.58 7.30
C LEU A 235 -1.62 -14.82 5.98
N PHE A 236 -0.72 -15.24 5.10
CA PHE A 236 -0.59 -14.65 3.77
C PHE A 236 -1.85 -14.86 2.92
N ALA A 237 -2.42 -16.08 2.92
CA ALA A 237 -3.67 -16.36 2.19
C ALA A 237 -4.84 -15.51 2.72
N LYS A 238 -4.90 -15.25 4.03
CA LYS A 238 -5.87 -14.32 4.63
C LYS A 238 -5.67 -12.90 4.08
N TYR A 239 -4.43 -12.40 4.06
CA TYR A 239 -4.10 -11.09 3.49
C TYR A 239 -4.55 -10.98 2.02
N ILE A 240 -4.21 -11.95 1.19
CA ILE A 240 -4.62 -11.97 -0.23
C ILE A 240 -6.15 -12.00 -0.38
N LYS A 241 -6.82 -12.81 0.45
CA LYS A 241 -8.29 -12.88 0.45
C LYS A 241 -8.93 -11.53 0.77
N ASN A 242 -8.41 -10.80 1.76
CA ASN A 242 -8.89 -9.48 2.13
C ASN A 242 -8.53 -8.45 1.06
N LYS A 243 -7.26 -8.42 0.61
CA LYS A 243 -6.78 -7.52 -0.46
C LYS A 243 -7.72 -7.51 -1.67
N TYR A 244 -8.21 -8.68 -2.08
CA TYR A 244 -9.11 -8.84 -3.21
C TYR A 244 -10.58 -9.01 -2.80
N ARG A 245 -10.94 -8.64 -1.57
CA ARG A 245 -12.32 -8.62 -1.05
C ARG A 245 -13.05 -9.93 -1.29
N GLN A 246 -12.40 -11.06 -0.95
CA GLN A 246 -12.90 -12.43 -1.11
C GLN A 246 -13.14 -12.89 -2.56
N ASN A 247 -12.74 -12.12 -3.56
CA ASN A 247 -12.90 -12.45 -4.98
C ASN A 247 -11.75 -13.33 -5.52
N GLY A 248 -11.50 -14.46 -4.85
CA GLY A 248 -10.93 -15.69 -5.42
C GLY A 248 -9.54 -15.67 -6.07
N MET A 249 -8.63 -14.75 -5.78
CA MET A 249 -7.28 -14.82 -6.33
C MET A 249 -6.47 -15.96 -5.69
N VAL A 250 -5.85 -16.81 -6.51
CA VAL A 250 -4.88 -17.83 -6.07
C VAL A 250 -3.46 -17.29 -6.30
N CYS A 251 -2.68 -17.21 -5.21
CA CYS A 251 -1.33 -16.66 -5.22
C CYS A 251 -0.33 -17.75 -4.76
N GLY A 252 0.45 -18.31 -5.69
CA GLY A 252 1.52 -19.26 -5.39
C GLY A 252 2.79 -18.59 -4.87
N SER A 253 3.86 -19.37 -4.60
CA SER A 253 5.09 -18.90 -3.94
C SER A 253 5.76 -17.71 -4.63
N LYS A 254 5.79 -17.65 -5.95
CA LYS A 254 6.35 -16.51 -6.71
C LYS A 254 5.49 -15.26 -6.51
N CYS A 255 4.19 -15.39 -6.68
CA CYS A 255 3.23 -14.30 -6.42
C CYS A 255 3.32 -13.83 -4.96
N LYS A 256 3.49 -14.74 -3.99
CA LYS A 256 3.64 -14.38 -2.58
C LYS A 256 4.82 -13.43 -2.37
N LEU A 257 5.99 -13.76 -2.90
CA LEU A 257 7.16 -12.90 -2.78
C LEU A 257 6.95 -11.54 -3.47
N GLU A 258 6.37 -11.52 -4.67
CA GLU A 258 6.04 -10.29 -5.39
C GLU A 258 5.09 -9.40 -4.57
N GLN A 259 4.02 -9.96 -3.99
CA GLN A 259 3.07 -9.21 -3.15
C GLN A 259 3.71 -8.65 -1.88
N LEU A 260 4.59 -9.43 -1.22
CA LEU A 260 5.31 -8.97 -0.03
C LEU A 260 6.34 -7.90 -0.36
N CYS A 261 7.02 -7.98 -1.51
CA CYS A 261 7.93 -6.95 -1.98
C CYS A 261 7.17 -5.66 -2.31
N THR A 262 6.01 -5.73 -2.95
CA THR A 262 5.20 -4.55 -3.27
C THR A 262 4.91 -3.72 -2.02
N ILE A 263 4.46 -4.33 -0.94
CA ILE A 263 4.13 -3.60 0.30
C ILE A 263 5.36 -3.16 1.12
N ARG A 264 6.57 -3.59 0.73
CA ARG A 264 7.85 -3.09 1.26
C ARG A 264 8.38 -1.87 0.52
N GLN A 265 7.91 -1.63 -0.70
CA GLN A 265 8.45 -0.65 -1.63
C GLN A 265 7.55 0.58 -1.69
N ALA A 266 7.70 1.51 -0.75
CA ALA A 266 7.01 2.81 -0.81
C ALA A 266 7.61 3.76 -1.88
N HIS A 267 8.66 3.34 -2.59
CA HIS A 267 9.20 3.88 -3.85
C HIS A 267 9.90 2.76 -4.64
N HIS A 268 10.37 3.03 -5.86
CA HIS A 268 10.87 2.02 -6.81
C HIS A 268 12.31 1.56 -6.50
N SER A 269 12.54 0.92 -5.34
CA SER A 269 13.84 0.31 -5.04
C SER A 269 13.71 -1.18 -4.72
N ASP A 270 14.26 -2.01 -5.60
CA ASP A 270 14.34 -3.48 -5.39
C ASP A 270 15.18 -3.85 -4.15
N LYS A 271 16.07 -2.96 -3.71
CA LYS A 271 16.91 -3.18 -2.53
C LYS A 271 16.08 -3.27 -1.25
N LEU A 272 14.94 -2.57 -1.17
CA LEU A 272 14.01 -2.66 -0.05
C LEU A 272 13.45 -4.07 0.16
N CYS A 273 13.53 -4.94 -0.84
CA CYS A 273 13.05 -6.33 -0.77
C CYS A 273 14.16 -7.39 -0.78
N SER A 274 15.44 -7.03 -0.88
CA SER A 274 16.55 -7.97 -1.05
C SER A 274 16.67 -8.98 0.10
N ASP A 275 16.37 -8.61 1.33
CA ASP A 275 16.38 -9.52 2.48
C ASP A 275 15.26 -10.56 2.40
N LEU A 276 14.04 -10.19 1.96
CA LEU A 276 12.94 -11.15 1.78
C LEU A 276 13.25 -12.13 0.64
N GLN A 277 13.88 -11.66 -0.44
CA GLN A 277 14.29 -12.49 -1.55
C GLN A 277 15.34 -13.54 -1.12
N LEU A 278 16.30 -13.13 -0.28
CA LEU A 278 17.31 -14.04 0.29
C LEU A 278 16.65 -15.07 1.20
N LEU A 279 15.79 -14.66 2.13
CA LEU A 279 15.07 -15.56 3.04
C LEU A 279 14.18 -16.55 2.27
N ALA A 280 13.49 -16.11 1.24
CA ALA A 280 12.67 -16.99 0.40
C ALA A 280 13.52 -18.01 -0.37
N ALA A 281 14.71 -17.62 -0.85
CA ALA A 281 15.65 -18.52 -1.49
C ALA A 281 16.19 -19.59 -0.54
N GLU A 282 16.59 -19.19 0.67
CA GLU A 282 17.05 -20.11 1.72
C GLU A 282 15.96 -21.14 2.13
N GLN A 283 14.71 -20.68 2.28
CA GLN A 283 13.58 -21.58 2.56
C GLN A 283 13.34 -22.55 1.42
N GLY A 284 13.43 -22.11 0.18
CA GLY A 284 13.36 -22.96 -1.01
C GLY A 284 14.45 -24.04 -1.02
N GLU A 285 15.68 -23.68 -0.70
CA GLU A 285 16.81 -24.64 -0.60
C GLU A 285 16.60 -25.65 0.53
N GLN A 286 16.11 -25.21 1.70
CA GLN A 286 15.82 -26.13 2.82
C GLN A 286 14.69 -27.11 2.50
N LEU A 287 13.63 -26.65 1.79
CA LEU A 287 12.53 -27.51 1.35
C LEU A 287 13.00 -28.55 0.33
N ILE A 288 13.87 -28.17 -0.60
CA ILE A 288 14.49 -29.09 -1.57
C ILE A 288 15.31 -30.15 -0.83
N THR A 289 16.14 -29.75 0.11
CA THR A 289 16.99 -30.65 0.90
C THR A 289 16.14 -31.63 1.74
N ARG A 290 15.07 -31.15 2.40
CA ARG A 290 14.15 -32.00 3.15
C ARG A 290 13.42 -33.00 2.27
N LYS A 291 12.94 -32.59 1.09
CA LYS A 291 12.30 -33.51 0.11
C LYS A 291 13.27 -34.54 -0.43
N GLN A 292 14.54 -34.15 -0.70
CA GLN A 292 15.58 -35.10 -1.11
C GLN A 292 15.84 -36.16 -0.05
N VAL A 293 15.87 -35.76 1.23
CA VAL A 293 16.03 -36.70 2.36
C VAL A 293 14.81 -37.61 2.52
N GLN A 294 13.60 -37.11 2.28
CA GLN A 294 12.38 -37.93 2.31
C GLN A 294 12.29 -38.90 1.13
N LEU A 295 12.64 -38.43 -0.09
CA LEU A 295 12.68 -39.29 -1.28
C LEU A 295 13.71 -40.39 -1.13
N LYS A 296 14.89 -40.12 -0.55
CA LYS A 296 15.89 -41.14 -0.23
C LYS A 296 15.42 -42.16 0.81
N LYS A 297 14.42 -41.81 1.63
CA LYS A 297 13.81 -42.72 2.62
C LYS A 297 12.63 -43.52 2.07
N SER A 298 11.96 -43.04 1.00
CA SER A 298 10.77 -43.67 0.44
C SER A 298 11.00 -44.54 -0.79
N ASP A 299 12.08 -44.28 -1.54
CA ASP A 299 12.39 -45.02 -2.76
C ASP A 299 13.90 -45.28 -2.88
N SER A 300 14.29 -46.55 -2.81
CA SER A 300 15.68 -47.00 -2.96
C SER A 300 16.20 -46.95 -4.40
N ASN A 301 15.44 -46.39 -5.35
CA ASN A 301 15.78 -46.47 -6.80
C ASN A 301 15.77 -45.14 -7.59
N VAL A 302 15.57 -43.96 -6.96
CA VAL A 302 15.71 -42.68 -7.67
C VAL A 302 16.97 -41.96 -7.16
N GLU A 303 18.05 -42.08 -7.92
CA GLU A 303 19.31 -41.42 -7.67
C GLU A 303 19.28 -40.01 -8.27
N ILE A 304 19.07 -38.97 -7.45
CA ILE A 304 19.19 -37.58 -7.87
C ILE A 304 20.68 -37.19 -7.80
N LYS A 305 21.30 -37.01 -8.94
CA LYS A 305 22.76 -36.81 -9.08
C LYS A 305 23.19 -35.34 -8.97
N THR A 306 22.28 -34.38 -9.22
CA THR A 306 22.64 -32.96 -9.24
C THR A 306 21.58 -32.07 -8.56
N LYS A 307 22.03 -30.90 -8.07
CA LYS A 307 21.16 -29.82 -7.54
C LYS A 307 20.14 -29.35 -8.59
N GLU A 308 20.51 -29.41 -9.85
CA GLU A 308 19.70 -28.97 -10.99
C GLU A 308 18.57 -29.95 -11.32
N GLU A 309 18.81 -31.27 -11.19
CA GLU A 309 17.74 -32.29 -11.29
C GLU A 309 16.74 -32.20 -10.18
N ALA A 310 17.18 -31.90 -8.95
CA ALA A 310 16.29 -31.65 -7.81
C ALA A 310 15.44 -30.40 -8.00
N LEU A 311 16.03 -29.31 -8.51
CA LEU A 311 15.34 -28.04 -8.84
C LEU A 311 14.31 -28.22 -9.96
N ASN A 312 14.62 -29.01 -10.99
CA ASN A 312 13.71 -29.31 -12.10
C ASN A 312 12.54 -30.20 -11.65
N LEU A 313 12.78 -31.18 -10.80
CA LEU A 313 11.72 -31.99 -10.18
C LEU A 313 10.80 -31.15 -9.30
N TYR A 314 11.36 -30.22 -8.51
CA TYR A 314 10.58 -29.27 -7.71
C TYR A 314 9.76 -28.31 -8.58
N ARG A 315 10.37 -27.72 -9.60
CA ARG A 315 9.65 -26.84 -10.56
C ARG A 315 8.49 -27.55 -11.23
N ASN A 316 8.69 -28.80 -11.64
CA ASN A 316 7.65 -29.61 -12.30
C ASN A 316 6.57 -30.13 -11.34
N SER A 317 6.84 -30.20 -10.03
CA SER A 317 5.88 -30.68 -9.02
C SER A 317 5.06 -29.54 -8.36
N VAL A 318 5.55 -28.31 -8.43
CA VAL A 318 4.97 -27.14 -7.70
C VAL A 318 4.37 -26.10 -8.65
N LEU A 319 4.77 -26.09 -9.94
CA LEU A 319 4.20 -25.18 -10.93
C LEU A 319 3.08 -25.90 -11.70
N PRO A 320 1.84 -25.38 -11.64
CA PRO A 320 0.85 -25.73 -12.64
C PRO A 320 1.38 -25.33 -14.01
N SER A 321 1.15 -26.16 -15.02
CA SER A 321 1.53 -25.94 -16.42
C SER A 321 1.28 -24.48 -16.85
N GLN A 322 2.29 -23.87 -17.46
CA GLN A 322 2.30 -22.47 -17.94
C GLN A 322 1.31 -22.20 -19.10
N ASP A 323 0.08 -22.63 -19.00
CA ASP A 323 -0.92 -22.40 -20.07
C ASP A 323 -2.20 -21.79 -19.51
N LYS A 324 -2.14 -20.66 -18.80
CA LYS A 324 -3.30 -19.76 -18.64
C LYS A 324 -2.87 -18.45 -17.95
N CYS A 325 -2.00 -17.68 -18.61
CA CYS A 325 -1.99 -16.22 -18.47
C CYS A 325 -1.93 -15.64 -19.89
N LYS A 326 -3.05 -15.56 -20.52
CA LYS A 326 -3.31 -14.61 -21.61
C LYS A 326 -4.43 -13.72 -21.13
N ILE A 327 -4.05 -12.44 -20.84
CA ILE A 327 -4.82 -11.20 -20.69
C ILE A 327 -5.94 -11.23 -19.69
#